data_84407ede56a2965cd1b4654a91626a92
#
_entry.id   84407ede56a2965cd1b4654a91626a92
#
_cell.length_a   1.000
_cell.length_b   1.000
_cell.length_c   1.000
_cell.angle_alpha   90.00
_cell.angle_beta   90.00
_cell.angle_gamma   90.00
#
_symmetry.space_group_name_H-M   'P 1'
#
loop_
_entity.id
_entity.type
_entity.pdbx_description
1 polymer ?
#
loop_
_entity_poly.entity_id
_entity_poly.type
_entity_poly.pdbx_seq_one_letter_code
_entity_poly.pdbx_strand_id
1 'polypeptide(L)'
;MRLHGACIMTLAAASVATAAFGAEPGATRYGKFELQWRLRAEAVDDAALARDSNATTLRTRVAWSSPARAGWQAAIELDDVRALDRDAYFSTVDGPPDRPVIADPVGTNLNRAVLEYKRRDFDLALGRQRLTLDDQRFVGNVGWRQNEQTYDGAALRWRPLAKTELTLAWIGNVNRIYGPDAGTQAAYWHGDSWLLHGKRDLGKAGTLAAFCYALDFEDSPANSSATLGFAWRGKAAAGGGWSLPWAVSFASQRDHGRNPVDYSARYRLLELGLAHGPVTLKLGQELLGGDASRAGHRLLTPLATLHAFQGWADKFLVTPPQGVDDRYATLEAEWHGLKAAASYHDYGAEALARDYGHEWNASLSRRFAKRFELLGKYADYSASGFGADTRKAWLMLTATF
;
A
#
# COMPACT_ATOMS: atom_id res chain seq x y z
N MET A 1 -20.17 -16.50 -30.13
CA MET A 1 -19.62 -15.25 -30.64
C MET A 1 -20.62 -14.15 -30.32
N ARG A 2 -20.54 -13.62 -29.11
CA ARG A 2 -21.36 -12.48 -28.67
C ARG A 2 -20.38 -11.33 -28.37
N LEU A 3 -20.41 -10.33 -29.24
CA LEU A 3 -19.73 -9.06 -29.04
C LEU A 3 -20.46 -8.30 -27.89
N HIS A 4 -19.86 -8.24 -26.74
CA HIS A 4 -20.35 -7.36 -25.67
C HIS A 4 -19.83 -5.97 -25.94
N GLY A 5 -20.77 -5.01 -25.95
CA GLY A 5 -20.52 -3.63 -26.32
C GLY A 5 -19.53 -2.96 -25.37
N ALA A 6 -18.55 -2.30 -25.96
CA ALA A 6 -17.66 -1.38 -25.27
C ALA A 6 -18.51 -0.24 -24.69
N CYS A 7 -18.64 -0.19 -23.38
CA CYS A 7 -19.23 0.94 -22.68
C CYS A 7 -18.23 2.10 -22.78
N ILE A 8 -18.47 3.01 -23.73
CA ILE A 8 -17.74 4.27 -23.86
C ILE A 8 -18.16 5.11 -22.66
N MET A 9 -17.24 5.21 -21.69
CA MET A 9 -17.37 6.15 -20.56
C MET A 9 -17.39 7.58 -21.10
N THR A 10 -18.56 8.17 -21.26
CA THR A 10 -18.71 9.61 -21.53
C THR A 10 -18.33 10.35 -20.24
N LEU A 11 -17.13 10.90 -20.21
CA LEU A 11 -16.73 11.85 -19.16
C LEU A 11 -17.61 13.09 -19.29
N ALA A 12 -18.62 13.22 -18.42
CA ALA A 12 -19.25 14.50 -18.19
C ALA A 12 -18.21 15.40 -17.50
N ALA A 13 -17.65 16.33 -18.26
CA ALA A 13 -16.81 17.39 -17.72
C ALA A 13 -17.68 18.27 -16.80
N ALA A 14 -17.70 17.92 -15.50
CA ALA A 14 -18.20 18.84 -14.50
C ALA A 14 -17.26 20.04 -14.52
N SER A 15 -17.77 21.20 -14.90
CA SER A 15 -17.09 22.48 -14.81
C SER A 15 -16.76 22.74 -13.33
N VAL A 16 -15.52 22.42 -12.94
CA VAL A 16 -14.98 22.79 -11.64
C VAL A 16 -14.83 24.31 -11.65
N ALA A 17 -15.71 24.98 -10.91
CA ALA A 17 -15.58 26.40 -10.66
C ALA A 17 -14.19 26.67 -10.08
N THR A 18 -13.36 27.41 -10.80
CA THR A 18 -12.06 27.88 -10.35
C THR A 18 -12.28 28.92 -9.26
N ALA A 19 -12.39 28.47 -8.01
CA ALA A 19 -12.14 29.34 -6.89
C ALA A 19 -10.65 29.68 -6.92
N ALA A 20 -10.34 30.91 -7.31
CA ALA A 20 -8.99 31.44 -7.32
C ALA A 20 -8.49 31.63 -5.88
N PHE A 21 -7.93 30.59 -5.29
CA PHE A 21 -7.08 30.71 -4.11
C PHE A 21 -5.63 30.88 -4.59
N GLY A 22 -5.32 32.11 -4.96
CA GLY A 22 -3.95 32.54 -5.25
C GLY A 22 -3.25 32.93 -3.94
N ALA A 23 -2.61 31.99 -3.29
CA ALA A 23 -1.44 32.24 -2.42
C ALA A 23 -0.64 30.94 -2.35
N GLU A 24 0.68 31.01 -2.53
CA GLU A 24 1.59 29.95 -2.08
C GLU A 24 1.32 29.76 -0.58
N PRO A 25 1.07 28.56 -0.06
CA PRO A 25 0.82 28.36 1.37
C PRO A 25 2.14 28.52 2.11
N GLY A 26 2.51 29.75 2.40
CA GLY A 26 3.60 30.09 3.32
C GLY A 26 3.18 29.67 4.73
N ALA A 27 4.12 29.10 5.52
CA ALA A 27 3.90 28.86 6.93
C ALA A 27 3.53 30.18 7.61
N THR A 28 2.27 30.35 7.97
CA THR A 28 1.77 31.50 8.70
C THR A 28 2.12 31.36 10.19
N ARG A 29 1.97 32.44 10.99
CA ARG A 29 2.09 32.32 12.46
C ARG A 29 1.11 31.30 13.08
N TYR A 30 0.09 30.88 12.30
CA TYR A 30 -0.93 29.91 12.69
C TYR A 30 -0.66 28.48 12.18
N GLY A 31 0.43 28.26 11.44
CA GLY A 31 0.78 26.97 10.86
C GLY A 31 0.54 26.89 9.34
N LYS A 32 0.63 25.67 8.82
CA LYS A 32 0.44 25.36 7.41
C LYS A 32 -0.88 24.61 7.23
N PHE A 33 -1.69 25.03 6.27
CA PHE A 33 -2.86 24.31 5.78
C PHE A 33 -2.55 23.69 4.42
N GLU A 34 -3.12 22.53 4.17
CA GLU A 34 -3.06 21.83 2.90
C GLU A 34 -4.43 21.25 2.57
N LEU A 35 -4.86 21.40 1.33
CA LEU A 35 -6.08 20.81 0.80
C LEU A 35 -5.69 19.86 -0.33
N GLN A 36 -6.20 18.62 -0.28
CA GLN A 36 -6.03 17.67 -1.36
C GLN A 36 -7.38 17.08 -1.78
N TRP A 37 -7.62 17.04 -3.09
CA TRP A 37 -8.70 16.28 -3.70
C TRP A 37 -8.14 15.11 -4.48
N ARG A 38 -8.81 13.94 -4.35
CA ARG A 38 -8.53 12.76 -5.15
C ARG A 38 -9.84 12.24 -5.73
N LEU A 39 -10.06 12.50 -7.01
CA LEU A 39 -11.13 11.87 -7.80
C LEU A 39 -10.60 10.56 -8.35
N ARG A 40 -11.34 9.45 -8.14
CA ARG A 40 -10.97 8.11 -8.54
C ARG A 40 -12.16 7.40 -9.15
N ALA A 41 -11.97 6.88 -10.37
CA ALA A 41 -12.84 5.90 -10.99
C ALA A 41 -12.13 4.53 -10.95
N GLU A 42 -12.82 3.50 -10.49
CA GLU A 42 -12.34 2.11 -10.45
C GLU A 42 -13.44 1.20 -10.99
N ALA A 43 -13.09 0.37 -11.98
CA ALA A 43 -13.94 -0.67 -12.53
C ALA A 43 -13.34 -2.04 -12.23
N VAL A 44 -14.16 -2.99 -11.78
CA VAL A 44 -13.78 -4.37 -11.47
C VAL A 44 -14.78 -5.32 -12.09
N ASP A 45 -14.27 -6.20 -12.97
CA ASP A 45 -14.96 -7.36 -13.51
C ASP A 45 -14.30 -8.62 -12.91
N ASP A 46 -15.03 -9.40 -12.12
CA ASP A 46 -14.56 -10.64 -11.50
C ASP A 46 -15.51 -11.78 -11.89
N ALA A 47 -15.00 -12.74 -12.65
CA ALA A 47 -15.80 -13.85 -13.19
C ALA A 47 -16.44 -14.76 -12.12
N ALA A 48 -16.07 -14.64 -10.85
CA ALA A 48 -16.73 -15.32 -9.74
C ALA A 48 -18.07 -14.68 -9.35
N LEU A 49 -18.36 -13.45 -9.80
CA LEU A 49 -19.55 -12.68 -9.45
C LEU A 49 -20.38 -12.36 -10.70
N ALA A 50 -21.71 -12.28 -10.53
CA ALA A 50 -22.62 -12.03 -11.63
C ALA A 50 -22.68 -10.58 -12.09
N ARG A 51 -22.21 -9.66 -11.27
CA ARG A 51 -22.26 -8.20 -11.49
C ARG A 51 -20.88 -7.59 -11.31
N ASP A 52 -20.57 -6.61 -12.13
CA ASP A 52 -19.35 -5.82 -12.03
C ASP A 52 -19.47 -4.71 -10.98
N SER A 53 -18.35 -4.18 -10.50
CA SER A 53 -18.29 -2.98 -9.68
C SER A 53 -17.73 -1.79 -10.46
N ASN A 54 -18.35 -0.61 -10.29
CA ASN A 54 -17.90 0.65 -10.87
C ASN A 54 -17.97 1.77 -9.82
N ALA A 55 -16.88 2.03 -9.14
CA ALA A 55 -16.83 3.10 -8.14
C ALA A 55 -16.30 4.40 -8.75
N THR A 56 -17.01 5.50 -8.51
CA THR A 56 -16.48 6.86 -8.72
C THR A 56 -16.54 7.59 -7.39
N THR A 57 -15.38 7.80 -6.78
CA THR A 57 -15.24 8.37 -5.43
C THR A 57 -14.39 9.63 -5.44
N LEU A 58 -14.74 10.59 -4.58
CA LEU A 58 -13.97 11.79 -4.29
C LEU A 58 -13.53 11.78 -2.84
N ARG A 59 -12.22 11.84 -2.60
CA ARG A 59 -11.69 12.16 -1.28
C ARG A 59 -11.31 13.63 -1.21
N THR A 60 -11.79 14.30 -0.17
CA THR A 60 -11.31 15.63 0.25
C THR A 60 -10.50 15.45 1.53
N ARG A 61 -9.23 15.84 1.51
CA ARG A 61 -8.34 15.83 2.66
C ARG A 61 -8.00 17.25 3.04
N VAL A 62 -8.22 17.61 4.31
CA VAL A 62 -7.80 18.86 4.91
C VAL A 62 -6.76 18.55 5.97
N ALA A 63 -5.58 19.12 5.83
CA ALA A 63 -4.50 18.96 6.78
C ALA A 63 -4.08 20.30 7.36
N TRP A 64 -3.77 20.30 8.66
CA TRP A 64 -3.16 21.42 9.36
C TRP A 64 -1.96 20.94 10.16
N SER A 65 -0.89 21.72 10.13
CA SER A 65 0.27 21.54 11.00
C SER A 65 0.65 22.83 11.69
N SER A 66 0.86 22.76 12.99
CA SER A 66 1.27 23.93 13.78
C SER A 66 2.66 24.43 13.38
N PRO A 67 3.00 25.69 13.67
CA PRO A 67 4.41 26.10 13.66
C PRO A 67 5.22 25.23 14.63
N ALA A 68 6.44 24.87 14.24
CA ALA A 68 7.36 24.18 15.14
C ALA A 68 7.84 25.15 16.24
N ARG A 69 7.75 24.73 17.52
CA ARG A 69 8.23 25.49 18.67
C ARG A 69 9.08 24.60 19.59
N ALA A 70 10.32 24.97 19.80
CA ALA A 70 11.27 24.19 20.63
C ALA A 70 11.37 22.70 20.23
N GLY A 71 11.19 22.40 18.94
CA GLY A 71 11.18 21.03 18.40
C GLY A 71 9.80 20.38 18.36
N TRP A 72 8.77 20.91 19.01
CA TRP A 72 7.40 20.38 19.01
C TRP A 72 6.58 20.90 17.83
N GLN A 73 5.79 20.03 17.25
CA GLN A 73 4.81 20.32 16.20
C GLN A 73 3.60 19.43 16.36
N ALA A 74 2.38 19.97 16.22
CA ALA A 74 1.14 19.22 16.14
C ALA A 74 0.67 19.15 14.69
N ALA A 75 0.04 18.03 14.29
CA ALA A 75 -0.62 17.91 13.00
C ALA A 75 -1.97 17.20 13.14
N ILE A 76 -2.96 17.70 12.39
CA ILE A 76 -4.31 17.12 12.29
C ILE A 76 -4.65 16.98 10.81
N GLU A 77 -5.29 15.89 10.43
CA GLU A 77 -5.71 15.62 9.07
C GLU A 77 -7.07 14.91 9.08
N LEU A 78 -8.00 15.46 8.32
CA LEU A 78 -9.35 14.93 8.13
C LEU A 78 -9.53 14.52 6.68
N ASP A 79 -10.12 13.34 6.49
CA ASP A 79 -10.54 12.83 5.18
C ASP A 79 -12.06 12.75 5.13
N ASP A 80 -12.64 13.20 4.02
CA ASP A 80 -14.04 13.00 3.67
C ASP A 80 -14.11 12.29 2.33
N VAL A 81 -14.73 11.10 2.29
CA VAL A 81 -14.90 10.29 1.09
C VAL A 81 -16.36 10.27 0.69
N ARG A 82 -16.63 10.63 -0.57
CA ARG A 82 -17.97 10.58 -1.18
C ARG A 82 -17.95 9.73 -2.43
N ALA A 83 -19.04 9.00 -2.68
CA ALA A 83 -19.27 8.24 -3.91
C ALA A 83 -20.41 8.87 -4.71
N LEU A 84 -20.30 8.85 -6.05
CA LEU A 84 -21.38 9.28 -6.94
C LEU A 84 -22.56 8.32 -6.91
N ASP A 85 -22.27 7.00 -6.86
CA ASP A 85 -23.29 5.96 -6.78
C ASP A 85 -22.77 4.87 -5.83
N ARG A 86 -23.45 4.69 -4.70
CA ARG A 86 -23.09 3.69 -3.67
C ARG A 86 -23.53 2.29 -4.04
N ASP A 87 -24.54 2.15 -4.92
CA ASP A 87 -25.07 0.84 -5.32
C ASP A 87 -24.29 0.25 -6.50
N ALA A 88 -23.36 1.03 -7.08
CA ALA A 88 -22.54 0.59 -8.21
C ALA A 88 -21.34 -0.29 -7.81
N TYR A 89 -21.02 -0.41 -6.52
CA TYR A 89 -19.92 -1.23 -6.00
C TYR A 89 -20.19 -1.68 -4.57
N PHE A 90 -19.44 -2.65 -4.08
CA PHE A 90 -19.45 -3.07 -2.67
C PHE A 90 -18.19 -2.58 -1.96
N SER A 91 -18.36 -1.70 -0.97
CA SER A 91 -17.22 -1.11 -0.22
C SER A 91 -16.79 -1.91 1.01
N THR A 92 -17.49 -2.99 1.34
CA THR A 92 -17.51 -3.74 2.61
C THR A 92 -18.38 -3.12 3.71
N VAL A 93 -18.76 -1.87 3.56
CA VAL A 93 -19.71 -1.13 4.45
C VAL A 93 -20.99 -0.82 3.69
N ASP A 94 -20.84 -0.21 2.50
CA ASP A 94 -21.95 0.22 1.64
C ASP A 94 -22.03 -0.64 0.38
N GLY A 95 -23.20 -0.63 -0.24
CA GLY A 95 -23.48 -1.24 -1.53
C GLY A 95 -23.84 -2.73 -1.47
N PRO A 96 -24.24 -3.31 -2.61
CA PRO A 96 -24.71 -4.69 -2.67
C PRO A 96 -23.54 -5.69 -2.63
N PRO A 97 -23.59 -6.72 -1.76
CA PRO A 97 -22.49 -7.68 -1.54
C PRO A 97 -22.30 -8.70 -2.69
N ASP A 98 -23.18 -8.70 -3.67
CA ASP A 98 -23.08 -9.52 -4.91
C ASP A 98 -22.17 -8.88 -5.98
N ARG A 99 -21.50 -7.78 -5.65
CA ARG A 99 -20.52 -7.10 -6.49
C ARG A 99 -19.09 -7.28 -5.97
N PRO A 100 -18.07 -7.21 -6.84
CA PRO A 100 -16.67 -7.18 -6.43
C PRO A 100 -16.38 -6.06 -5.42
N VAL A 101 -15.48 -6.36 -4.47
CA VAL A 101 -15.10 -5.37 -3.44
C VAL A 101 -14.21 -4.28 -4.05
N ILE A 102 -14.60 -3.02 -3.84
CA ILE A 102 -13.76 -1.83 -3.96
C ILE A 102 -13.72 -1.17 -2.59
N ALA A 103 -12.62 -1.36 -1.85
CA ALA A 103 -12.51 -0.98 -0.44
C ALA A 103 -12.32 0.54 -0.23
N ASP A 104 -13.26 1.33 -0.75
CA ASP A 104 -13.33 2.78 -0.61
C ASP A 104 -14.70 3.21 -0.03
N PRO A 105 -14.99 2.85 1.26
CA PRO A 105 -16.23 3.24 1.90
C PRO A 105 -16.35 4.76 2.04
N VAL A 106 -17.59 5.24 1.98
CA VAL A 106 -17.87 6.67 2.20
C VAL A 106 -17.83 6.99 3.70
N GLY A 107 -17.51 8.23 4.03
CA GLY A 107 -17.49 8.69 5.42
C GLY A 107 -16.47 9.81 5.64
N THR A 108 -16.56 10.39 6.84
CA THR A 108 -15.60 11.39 7.30
C THR A 108 -14.76 10.78 8.41
N ASN A 109 -13.44 10.86 8.29
CA ASN A 109 -12.51 10.20 9.20
C ASN A 109 -11.43 11.16 9.70
N LEU A 110 -11.07 11.06 10.97
CA LEU A 110 -9.83 11.62 11.50
C LEU A 110 -8.68 10.72 11.03
N ASN A 111 -7.97 11.15 10.00
CA ASN A 111 -6.91 10.35 9.40
C ASN A 111 -5.61 10.46 10.20
N ARG A 112 -5.31 11.64 10.76
CA ARG A 112 -4.10 11.90 11.53
C ARG A 112 -4.36 12.89 12.65
N ALA A 113 -3.82 12.59 13.83
CA ALA A 113 -3.79 13.52 14.99
C ALA A 113 -2.55 13.18 15.81
N VAL A 114 -1.47 13.91 15.60
CA VAL A 114 -0.15 13.56 16.12
C VAL A 114 0.56 14.76 16.72
N LEU A 115 1.22 14.54 17.84
CA LEU A 115 2.21 15.44 18.42
C LEU A 115 3.60 14.91 18.10
N GLU A 116 4.39 15.70 17.39
CA GLU A 116 5.75 15.35 16.98
C GLU A 116 6.77 16.20 17.76
N TYR A 117 7.88 15.58 18.16
CA TYR A 117 9.05 16.26 18.71
C TYR A 117 10.27 15.89 17.88
N LYS A 118 10.90 16.88 17.27
CA LYS A 118 12.01 16.67 16.34
C LYS A 118 13.30 17.28 16.87
N ARG A 119 14.35 16.48 16.88
CA ARG A 119 15.73 16.86 17.14
C ARG A 119 16.66 16.33 16.06
N ARG A 120 17.93 16.77 16.10
CA ARG A 120 18.96 16.30 15.17
C ARG A 120 19.07 14.76 15.18
N ASP A 121 19.05 14.18 16.37
CA ASP A 121 19.39 12.78 16.59
C ASP A 121 18.17 11.87 16.68
N PHE A 122 16.97 12.44 16.98
CA PHE A 122 15.75 11.64 17.08
C PHE A 122 14.49 12.45 16.81
N ASP A 123 13.46 11.74 16.36
CA ASP A 123 12.09 12.21 16.24
C ASP A 123 11.18 11.33 17.08
N LEU A 124 10.28 11.92 17.83
CA LEU A 124 9.22 11.25 18.59
C LEU A 124 7.87 11.65 17.97
N ALA A 125 6.97 10.71 17.79
CA ALA A 125 5.59 10.95 17.35
C ALA A 125 4.63 10.22 18.29
N LEU A 126 3.59 10.92 18.78
CA LEU A 126 2.59 10.42 19.70
C LEU A 126 1.20 10.68 19.16
N GLY A 127 0.35 9.67 19.08
CA GLY A 127 -1.03 9.75 18.60
C GLY A 127 -1.25 9.03 17.29
N ARG A 128 -2.30 9.45 16.54
CA ARG A 128 -2.66 8.85 15.25
C ARG A 128 -1.72 9.31 14.14
N GLN A 129 -0.99 8.36 13.57
CA GLN A 129 0.11 8.63 12.64
C GLN A 129 0.20 7.59 11.53
N ARG A 130 0.95 7.92 10.46
CA ARG A 130 1.37 6.97 9.44
C ARG A 130 2.66 6.30 9.88
N LEU A 131 2.73 4.98 9.70
CA LEU A 131 3.97 4.21 9.77
C LEU A 131 4.19 3.56 8.41
N THR A 132 5.31 3.90 7.77
CA THR A 132 5.72 3.31 6.49
C THR A 132 7.17 2.89 6.63
N LEU A 133 7.44 1.59 6.54
CA LEU A 133 8.76 1.02 6.69
C LEU A 133 9.18 0.35 5.39
N ASP A 134 10.38 0.65 4.94
CA ASP A 134 10.98 0.18 3.67
C ASP A 134 10.03 0.36 2.46
N ASP A 135 9.71 -0.71 1.75
CA ASP A 135 8.77 -0.76 0.62
C ASP A 135 7.32 -1.03 1.05
N GLN A 136 7.05 -1.03 2.36
CA GLN A 136 5.74 -1.31 2.94
C GLN A 136 5.26 -2.77 2.75
N ARG A 137 6.20 -3.71 2.54
CA ARG A 137 5.87 -5.13 2.42
C ARG A 137 5.30 -5.72 3.72
N PHE A 138 5.72 -5.20 4.86
CA PHE A 138 5.25 -5.64 6.19
C PHE A 138 4.48 -4.55 6.92
N VAL A 139 4.89 -3.28 6.82
CA VAL A 139 4.24 -2.15 7.51
C VAL A 139 4.09 -0.97 6.56
N GLY A 140 2.86 -0.61 6.25
CA GLY A 140 2.53 0.48 5.35
C GLY A 140 1.21 1.17 5.69
N ASN A 141 0.90 2.24 4.96
CA ASN A 141 -0.30 3.05 5.19
C ASN A 141 -1.42 2.80 4.17
N VAL A 142 -1.24 1.89 3.22
CA VAL A 142 -2.22 1.59 2.16
C VAL A 142 -2.72 2.87 1.45
N GLY A 143 -1.84 3.84 1.22
CA GLY A 143 -2.17 5.16 0.65
C GLY A 143 -2.77 5.12 -0.76
N TRP A 144 -2.84 3.95 -1.35
CA TRP A 144 -3.54 3.66 -2.60
C TRP A 144 -5.05 3.86 -2.47
N ARG A 145 -5.67 3.46 -1.36
CA ARG A 145 -7.11 3.55 -1.12
C ARG A 145 -7.54 4.99 -0.76
N GLN A 146 -8.83 5.28 -0.84
CA GLN A 146 -9.37 6.60 -0.45
C GLN A 146 -9.22 6.81 1.06
N ASN A 147 -9.55 5.82 1.88
CA ASN A 147 -9.14 5.78 3.29
C ASN A 147 -7.78 5.09 3.38
N GLU A 148 -6.87 5.63 4.16
CA GLU A 148 -5.58 5.00 4.38
C GLU A 148 -5.51 4.33 5.76
N GLN A 149 -4.56 3.42 5.92
CA GLN A 149 -4.26 2.78 7.19
C GLN A 149 -3.39 3.70 8.04
N THR A 150 -3.82 3.97 9.27
CA THR A 150 -3.07 4.76 10.25
C THR A 150 -3.03 4.04 11.59
N TYR A 151 -2.15 4.49 12.49
CA TYR A 151 -1.80 3.79 13.71
C TYR A 151 -1.90 4.73 14.90
N ASP A 152 -2.63 4.33 15.93
CA ASP A 152 -2.69 5.04 17.21
C ASP A 152 -1.62 4.45 18.13
N GLY A 153 -0.64 5.27 18.52
CA GLY A 153 0.49 4.79 19.30
C GLY A 153 1.61 5.81 19.44
N ALA A 154 2.82 5.30 19.65
CA ALA A 154 4.04 6.08 19.80
C ALA A 154 5.13 5.54 18.87
N ALA A 155 5.90 6.41 18.25
CA ALA A 155 7.05 6.03 17.43
C ALA A 155 8.25 6.91 17.74
N LEU A 156 9.39 6.28 18.00
CA LEU A 156 10.70 6.90 18.16
C LEU A 156 11.57 6.52 16.97
N ARG A 157 12.08 7.51 16.25
CA ARG A 157 13.10 7.33 15.23
C ARG A 157 14.40 7.94 15.74
N TRP A 158 15.42 7.11 15.93
CA TRP A 158 16.70 7.50 16.48
C TRP A 158 17.83 7.33 15.49
N ARG A 159 18.72 8.31 15.40
CA ARG A 159 19.88 8.35 14.48
C ARG A 159 21.17 8.38 15.27
N PRO A 160 21.58 7.22 15.90
CA PRO A 160 22.74 7.16 16.78
C PRO A 160 24.07 7.41 16.07
N LEU A 161 24.14 7.09 14.80
CA LEU A 161 25.33 7.19 13.96
C LEU A 161 24.95 7.74 12.58
N ALA A 162 25.93 8.34 11.90
CA ALA A 162 25.74 8.73 10.51
C ALA A 162 25.27 7.56 9.66
N LYS A 163 24.28 7.80 8.78
CA LYS A 163 23.71 6.79 7.87
C LYS A 163 23.03 5.59 8.57
N THR A 164 22.71 5.71 9.86
CA THR A 164 22.03 4.67 10.63
C THR A 164 20.78 5.26 11.26
N GLU A 165 19.64 4.61 11.07
CA GLU A 165 18.36 4.97 11.66
C GLU A 165 17.75 3.74 12.35
N LEU A 166 17.30 3.90 13.57
CA LEU A 166 16.55 2.92 14.35
C LEU A 166 15.15 3.47 14.60
N THR A 167 14.13 2.65 14.35
CA THR A 167 12.75 2.99 14.66
C THR A 167 12.21 1.99 15.67
N LEU A 168 11.69 2.48 16.79
CA LEU A 168 10.89 1.72 17.74
C LEU A 168 9.48 2.30 17.72
N ALA A 169 8.47 1.47 17.49
CA ALA A 169 7.08 1.89 17.54
C ALA A 169 6.24 0.94 18.39
N TRP A 170 5.31 1.53 19.13
CA TRP A 170 4.21 0.85 19.81
C TRP A 170 2.89 1.25 19.16
N ILE A 171 2.03 0.26 18.91
CA ILE A 171 0.73 0.42 18.25
C ILE A 171 -0.34 -0.18 19.16
N GLY A 172 -1.23 0.65 19.68
CA GLY A 172 -2.39 0.24 20.46
C GLY A 172 -3.64 0.04 19.61
N ASN A 173 -3.70 0.65 18.41
CA ASN A 173 -4.80 0.48 17.48
C ASN A 173 -4.36 0.71 16.03
N VAL A 174 -4.88 -0.09 15.12
CA VAL A 174 -4.78 0.06 13.67
C VAL A 174 -6.11 0.57 13.12
N ASN A 175 -6.12 1.79 12.57
CA ASN A 175 -7.26 2.31 11.82
C ASN A 175 -7.13 1.79 10.38
N ARG A 176 -8.04 0.90 9.98
CA ARG A 176 -7.96 0.20 8.70
C ARG A 176 -8.66 1.00 7.59
N ILE A 177 -8.35 0.66 6.34
CA ILE A 177 -8.95 1.30 5.16
C ILE A 177 -10.48 1.12 5.06
N TYR A 178 -11.06 0.21 5.83
CA TYR A 178 -12.49 -0.13 5.82
C TYR A 178 -13.34 0.75 6.74
N GLY A 179 -12.70 1.61 7.56
CA GLY A 179 -13.41 2.52 8.46
C GLY A 179 -13.91 3.80 7.78
N PRO A 180 -14.58 4.70 8.57
CA PRO A 180 -14.73 4.59 10.02
C PRO A 180 -15.88 3.70 10.49
N ASP A 181 -16.84 3.36 9.63
CA ASP A 181 -18.05 2.63 10.01
C ASP A 181 -17.83 1.11 9.99
N ALA A 182 -18.65 0.39 10.76
CA ALA A 182 -18.61 -1.06 10.80
C ALA A 182 -19.21 -1.67 9.51
N GLY A 183 -18.56 -2.69 8.99
CA GLY A 183 -18.99 -3.42 7.80
C GLY A 183 -18.63 -4.91 7.89
N THR A 184 -18.53 -5.58 6.75
CA THR A 184 -18.07 -6.98 6.69
C THR A 184 -16.59 -7.15 7.03
N GLN A 185 -15.83 -6.03 6.96
CA GLN A 185 -14.46 -5.93 7.45
C GLN A 185 -14.41 -5.00 8.67
N ALA A 186 -13.62 -5.36 9.67
CA ALA A 186 -13.42 -4.51 10.84
C ALA A 186 -12.76 -3.19 10.46
N ALA A 187 -13.27 -2.07 10.99
CA ALA A 187 -12.71 -0.73 10.80
C ALA A 187 -11.43 -0.52 11.62
N TYR A 188 -11.29 -1.21 12.74
CA TYR A 188 -10.21 -1.06 13.71
C TYR A 188 -9.70 -2.42 14.16
N TRP A 189 -8.43 -2.47 14.56
CA TRP A 189 -7.83 -3.59 15.28
C TRP A 189 -7.10 -3.03 16.51
N HIS A 190 -7.68 -3.22 17.68
CA HIS A 190 -7.00 -2.94 18.94
C HIS A 190 -6.00 -4.03 19.27
N GLY A 191 -5.00 -3.70 20.07
CA GLY A 191 -4.00 -4.67 20.48
C GLY A 191 -2.79 -4.05 21.15
N ASP A 192 -1.72 -4.83 21.27
CA ASP A 192 -0.43 -4.42 21.84
C ASP A 192 0.71 -4.89 20.92
N SER A 193 1.03 -4.06 19.93
CA SER A 193 2.01 -4.43 18.90
C SER A 193 3.27 -3.57 18.98
N TRP A 194 4.43 -4.21 18.81
CA TRP A 194 5.73 -3.57 18.87
C TRP A 194 6.53 -3.78 17.59
N LEU A 195 7.10 -2.71 17.08
CA LEU A 195 7.94 -2.72 15.88
C LEU A 195 9.33 -2.21 16.23
N LEU A 196 10.34 -3.03 15.93
CA LEU A 196 11.75 -2.62 15.94
C LEU A 196 12.28 -2.73 14.51
N HIS A 197 12.81 -1.64 13.97
CA HIS A 197 13.36 -1.56 12.63
C HIS A 197 14.66 -0.78 12.64
N GLY A 198 15.71 -1.35 12.05
CA GLY A 198 17.01 -0.69 11.88
C GLY A 198 17.38 -0.61 10.41
N LYS A 199 17.90 0.54 9.97
CA LYS A 199 18.31 0.78 8.59
C LYS A 199 19.68 1.45 8.54
N ARG A 200 20.57 0.96 7.67
CA ARG A 200 21.90 1.51 7.45
C ARG A 200 22.23 1.66 5.97
N ASP A 201 22.63 2.86 5.57
CA ASP A 201 23.22 3.11 4.26
C ASP A 201 24.69 2.66 4.26
N LEU A 202 25.01 1.66 3.43
CA LEU A 202 26.34 1.08 3.23
C LEU A 202 27.07 1.71 2.03
N GLY A 203 26.57 2.84 1.53
CA GLY A 203 27.13 3.54 0.37
C GLY A 203 26.93 2.75 -0.91
N LYS A 204 28.03 2.41 -1.61
CA LYS A 204 27.97 1.65 -2.87
C LYS A 204 27.40 0.24 -2.71
N ALA A 205 27.44 -0.32 -1.51
CA ALA A 205 26.86 -1.61 -1.21
C ALA A 205 25.33 -1.54 -0.93
N GLY A 206 24.73 -0.36 -1.10
CA GLY A 206 23.30 -0.18 -0.94
C GLY A 206 22.85 0.08 0.49
N THR A 207 21.60 -0.24 0.80
CA THR A 207 20.99 -0.06 2.11
C THR A 207 20.59 -1.41 2.68
N LEU A 208 20.99 -1.68 3.90
CA LEU A 208 20.58 -2.85 4.68
C LEU A 208 19.57 -2.41 5.74
N ALA A 209 18.44 -3.09 5.80
CA ALA A 209 17.46 -3.00 6.88
C ALA A 209 17.37 -4.35 7.61
N ALA A 210 17.11 -4.31 8.91
CA ALA A 210 16.79 -5.47 9.74
C ALA A 210 15.62 -5.10 10.66
N PHE A 211 14.71 -6.05 10.89
CA PHE A 211 13.48 -5.75 11.61
C PHE A 211 12.99 -6.93 12.46
N CYS A 212 12.31 -6.58 13.54
CA CYS A 212 11.56 -7.50 14.40
C CYS A 212 10.20 -6.85 14.69
N TYR A 213 9.13 -7.48 14.25
CA TYR A 213 7.76 -7.01 14.45
C TYR A 213 7.00 -8.04 15.27
N ALA A 214 6.51 -7.64 16.43
CA ALA A 214 5.66 -8.42 17.32
C ALA A 214 4.26 -7.82 17.29
N LEU A 215 3.36 -8.42 16.53
CA LEU A 215 1.99 -7.98 16.34
C LEU A 215 1.05 -8.82 17.21
N ASP A 216 0.25 -8.16 18.04
CA ASP A 216 -0.77 -8.81 18.86
C ASP A 216 -2.08 -8.04 18.77
N PHE A 217 -3.11 -8.64 18.15
CA PHE A 217 -4.40 -8.03 17.88
C PHE A 217 -5.52 -8.71 18.69
N GLU A 218 -6.22 -7.94 19.49
CA GLU A 218 -7.40 -8.40 20.26
C GLU A 218 -8.58 -8.69 19.32
N ASP A 219 -8.84 -7.78 18.38
CA ASP A 219 -9.97 -7.87 17.46
C ASP A 219 -9.73 -8.82 16.28
N SER A 220 -8.49 -9.27 16.11
CA SER A 220 -8.08 -10.16 15.00
C SER A 220 -6.95 -11.10 15.41
N PRO A 221 -7.15 -11.98 16.42
CA PRO A 221 -6.09 -12.81 16.99
C PRO A 221 -5.32 -13.65 15.96
N ALA A 222 -6.02 -14.19 14.96
CA ALA A 222 -5.42 -15.01 13.90
C ALA A 222 -4.41 -14.25 12.99
N ASN A 223 -4.34 -12.92 13.08
CA ASN A 223 -3.37 -12.07 12.38
C ASN A 223 -2.19 -11.67 13.29
N SER A 224 -2.19 -12.07 14.56
CA SER A 224 -1.07 -11.83 15.49
C SER A 224 0.13 -12.70 15.10
N SER A 225 1.32 -12.09 15.07
CA SER A 225 2.53 -12.77 14.56
C SER A 225 3.81 -12.10 15.03
N ALA A 226 4.88 -12.86 15.19
CA ALA A 226 6.24 -12.35 15.36
C ALA A 226 7.04 -12.59 14.08
N THR A 227 7.56 -11.52 13.49
CA THR A 227 8.32 -11.56 12.23
C THR A 227 9.71 -11.00 12.46
N LEU A 228 10.75 -11.77 12.13
CA LEU A 228 12.14 -11.37 12.14
C LEU A 228 12.70 -11.46 10.73
N GLY A 229 13.30 -10.36 10.24
CA GLY A 229 13.79 -10.36 8.87
C GLY A 229 14.83 -9.29 8.57
N PHE A 230 15.29 -9.31 7.33
CA PHE A 230 16.15 -8.29 6.76
C PHE A 230 15.76 -7.99 5.30
N ALA A 231 16.14 -6.81 4.82
CA ALA A 231 16.06 -6.40 3.44
C ALA A 231 17.36 -5.69 3.04
N TRP A 232 17.94 -6.07 1.91
CA TRP A 232 19.13 -5.45 1.35
C TRP A 232 18.85 -5.01 -0.08
N ARG A 233 18.96 -3.72 -0.34
CA ARG A 233 18.66 -3.13 -1.64
C ARG A 233 19.77 -2.19 -2.07
N GLY A 234 20.03 -2.16 -3.35
CA GLY A 234 21.04 -1.27 -3.88
C GLY A 234 21.00 -1.14 -5.38
N LYS A 235 22.02 -0.43 -5.90
CA LYS A 235 22.21 -0.19 -7.33
C LYS A 235 23.69 -0.06 -7.62
N ALA A 236 24.26 -0.98 -8.41
CA ALA A 236 25.64 -0.93 -8.84
C ALA A 236 25.76 -0.26 -10.21
N ALA A 237 26.77 0.59 -10.43
CA ALA A 237 27.10 1.10 -11.75
C ALA A 237 27.81 0.01 -12.56
N ALA A 238 27.38 -0.21 -13.82
CA ALA A 238 27.93 -1.21 -14.72
C ALA A 238 28.73 -0.58 -15.91
N GLY A 239 28.96 0.75 -15.86
CA GLY A 239 29.65 1.48 -16.94
C GLY A 239 28.71 1.85 -18.09
N GLY A 240 29.13 2.75 -18.97
CA GLY A 240 28.38 3.14 -20.18
C GLY A 240 26.95 3.65 -19.92
N GLY A 241 26.67 4.21 -18.73
CA GLY A 241 25.30 4.63 -18.33
C GLY A 241 24.39 3.50 -17.82
N TRP A 242 24.88 2.27 -17.79
CA TRP A 242 24.16 1.12 -17.23
C TRP A 242 24.28 1.02 -15.71
N SER A 243 23.27 0.48 -15.09
CA SER A 243 23.29 0.14 -13.67
C SER A 243 22.42 -1.09 -13.38
N LEU A 244 22.76 -1.77 -12.29
CA LEU A 244 22.17 -3.02 -11.85
C LEU A 244 21.49 -2.77 -10.48
N PRO A 245 20.19 -2.43 -10.43
CA PRO A 245 19.44 -2.43 -9.19
C PRO A 245 19.20 -3.86 -8.70
N TRP A 246 19.19 -4.07 -7.38
CA TRP A 246 18.85 -5.35 -6.76
C TRP A 246 18.05 -5.15 -5.49
N ALA A 247 17.25 -6.17 -5.14
CA ALA A 247 16.64 -6.31 -3.85
C ALA A 247 16.69 -7.78 -3.39
N VAL A 248 17.09 -8.00 -2.15
CA VAL A 248 17.06 -9.29 -1.47
C VAL A 248 16.39 -9.09 -0.13
N SER A 249 15.40 -9.90 0.20
CA SER A 249 14.76 -9.87 1.51
C SER A 249 14.44 -11.29 1.99
N PHE A 250 14.55 -11.46 3.29
CA PHE A 250 14.19 -12.70 3.97
C PHE A 250 13.51 -12.37 5.29
N ALA A 251 12.46 -13.12 5.63
CA ALA A 251 11.89 -13.10 6.96
C ALA A 251 11.44 -14.49 7.40
N SER A 252 11.52 -14.71 8.70
CA SER A 252 10.90 -15.84 9.40
C SER A 252 9.80 -15.31 10.29
N GLN A 253 8.65 -15.94 10.23
CA GLN A 253 7.47 -15.56 10.99
C GLN A 253 6.97 -16.77 11.78
N ARG A 254 6.42 -16.48 12.97
CA ARG A 254 5.73 -17.45 13.82
C ARG A 254 4.52 -16.77 14.46
N ASP A 255 3.71 -17.57 15.10
CA ASP A 255 2.65 -17.09 15.98
C ASP A 255 3.20 -16.19 17.11
N HIS A 256 2.35 -15.31 17.59
CA HIS A 256 2.63 -14.40 18.70
C HIS A 256 1.34 -14.00 19.41
N GLY A 257 1.48 -13.69 20.71
CA GLY A 257 0.39 -13.14 21.51
C GLY A 257 -0.86 -14.02 21.47
N ARG A 258 -1.97 -13.48 21.01
CA ARG A 258 -3.27 -14.13 20.99
C ARG A 258 -3.51 -15.07 19.80
N ASN A 259 -2.54 -15.30 18.91
CA ASN A 259 -2.76 -16.18 17.76
C ASN A 259 -3.15 -17.59 18.20
N PRO A 260 -4.31 -18.13 17.76
CA PRO A 260 -4.78 -19.43 18.17
C PRO A 260 -4.08 -20.61 17.50
N VAL A 261 -3.19 -20.35 16.51
CA VAL A 261 -2.50 -21.35 15.70
C VAL A 261 -1.00 -21.25 15.96
N ASP A 262 -0.38 -22.33 16.44
CA ASP A 262 1.09 -22.46 16.50
C ASP A 262 1.61 -22.76 15.10
N TYR A 263 2.31 -21.81 14.46
CA TYR A 263 2.79 -21.91 13.10
C TYR A 263 4.15 -21.27 12.89
N SER A 264 4.80 -21.66 11.80
CA SER A 264 5.94 -20.94 11.24
C SER A 264 5.83 -20.81 9.73
N ALA A 265 6.24 -19.67 9.20
CA ALA A 265 6.26 -19.39 7.78
C ALA A 265 7.50 -18.58 7.39
N ARG A 266 7.86 -18.59 6.12
CA ARG A 266 9.02 -17.87 5.59
C ARG A 266 8.61 -16.95 4.46
N TYR A 267 9.34 -15.85 4.35
CA TYR A 267 9.27 -14.90 3.26
C TYR A 267 10.62 -14.80 2.57
N ARG A 268 10.63 -14.74 1.24
CA ARG A 268 11.84 -14.50 0.44
C ARG A 268 11.52 -13.61 -0.74
N LEU A 269 12.42 -12.68 -1.04
CA LEU A 269 12.42 -11.88 -2.25
C LEU A 269 13.83 -11.89 -2.84
N LEU A 270 13.90 -12.14 -4.14
CA LEU A 270 15.08 -11.88 -4.96
C LEU A 270 14.63 -11.09 -6.19
N GLU A 271 15.17 -9.90 -6.38
CA GLU A 271 14.94 -9.06 -7.56
C GLU A 271 16.28 -8.56 -8.11
N LEU A 272 16.44 -8.67 -9.41
CA LEU A 272 17.58 -8.13 -10.15
C LEU A 272 17.07 -7.29 -11.30
N GLY A 273 17.73 -6.16 -11.57
CA GLY A 273 17.34 -5.27 -12.64
C GLY A 273 18.52 -4.83 -13.50
N LEU A 274 18.16 -4.32 -14.66
CA LEU A 274 19.07 -3.65 -15.60
C LEU A 274 18.45 -2.29 -15.96
N ALA A 275 19.18 -1.21 -15.70
CA ALA A 275 18.71 0.14 -15.97
C ALA A 275 19.66 0.88 -16.88
N HIS A 276 19.11 1.58 -17.88
CA HIS A 276 19.84 2.46 -18.78
C HIS A 276 18.99 3.68 -19.14
N GLY A 277 19.53 4.87 -18.92
CA GLY A 277 18.80 6.11 -19.14
C GLY A 277 17.46 6.12 -18.36
N PRO A 278 16.32 6.35 -19.04
CA PRO A 278 15.01 6.42 -18.40
C PRO A 278 14.35 5.05 -18.17
N VAL A 279 14.95 3.94 -18.64
CA VAL A 279 14.32 2.61 -18.67
C VAL A 279 14.98 1.68 -17.65
N THR A 280 14.16 0.91 -16.94
CA THR A 280 14.59 -0.16 -16.03
C THR A 280 13.77 -1.42 -16.29
N LEU A 281 14.45 -2.54 -16.55
CA LEU A 281 13.88 -3.88 -16.54
C LEU A 281 14.24 -4.54 -15.23
N LYS A 282 13.29 -5.19 -14.57
CA LYS A 282 13.46 -5.98 -13.34
C LYS A 282 12.91 -7.37 -13.54
N LEU A 283 13.59 -8.37 -13.00
CA LEU A 283 13.13 -9.74 -12.90
C LEU A 283 13.15 -10.11 -11.42
N GLY A 284 12.08 -10.69 -10.91
CA GLY A 284 11.96 -11.01 -9.50
C GLY A 284 11.23 -12.32 -9.23
N GLN A 285 11.49 -12.85 -8.04
CA GLN A 285 10.73 -13.92 -7.44
C GLN A 285 10.43 -13.54 -5.99
N GLU A 286 9.17 -13.61 -5.61
CA GLU A 286 8.69 -13.40 -4.25
C GLU A 286 7.95 -14.63 -3.75
N LEU A 287 8.40 -15.17 -2.61
CA LEU A 287 7.85 -16.38 -2.01
C LEU A 287 7.22 -16.06 -0.66
N LEU A 288 5.92 -16.36 -0.55
CA LEU A 288 5.15 -16.28 0.69
C LEU A 288 4.87 -17.71 1.15
N GLY A 289 5.52 -18.13 2.23
CA GLY A 289 5.42 -19.51 2.73
C GLY A 289 4.01 -19.88 3.15
N GLY A 290 3.65 -21.15 2.91
CA GLY A 290 2.42 -21.78 3.31
C GLY A 290 2.61 -23.26 3.68
N ASP A 291 1.56 -23.85 4.27
CA ASP A 291 1.49 -25.30 4.55
C ASP A 291 0.05 -25.79 4.29
N ALA A 292 -0.14 -26.43 3.16
CA ALA A 292 -1.44 -26.95 2.73
C ALA A 292 -2.03 -28.02 3.67
N SER A 293 -1.17 -28.70 4.45
CA SER A 293 -1.59 -29.78 5.35
C SER A 293 -2.14 -29.28 6.69
N ARG A 294 -1.91 -27.98 7.02
CA ARG A 294 -2.26 -27.38 8.29
C ARG A 294 -2.97 -26.03 8.12
N ALA A 295 -4.20 -25.93 8.59
CA ALA A 295 -4.97 -24.70 8.54
C ALA A 295 -4.25 -23.58 9.32
N GLY A 296 -4.18 -22.37 8.72
CA GLY A 296 -3.57 -21.20 9.34
C GLY A 296 -2.03 -21.10 9.23
N HIS A 297 -1.34 -22.14 8.79
CA HIS A 297 0.11 -22.15 8.63
C HIS A 297 0.55 -21.47 7.33
N ARG A 298 0.55 -20.16 7.34
CA ARG A 298 0.92 -19.33 6.18
C ARG A 298 1.51 -17.99 6.62
N LEU A 299 2.29 -17.37 5.76
CA LEU A 299 2.81 -16.02 6.01
C LEU A 299 1.66 -15.00 6.13
N LEU A 300 1.69 -14.19 7.16
CA LEU A 300 0.74 -13.12 7.42
C LEU A 300 1.39 -11.76 7.19
N THR A 301 0.72 -10.87 6.46
CA THR A 301 1.19 -9.50 6.24
C THR A 301 0.08 -8.48 6.51
N PRO A 302 -0.48 -8.47 7.74
CA PRO A 302 -1.71 -7.76 8.06
C PRO A 302 -1.60 -6.23 8.00
N LEU A 303 -0.39 -5.68 8.09
CA LEU A 303 -0.14 -4.24 8.05
C LEU A 303 0.52 -3.77 6.72
N ALA A 304 0.64 -4.65 5.73
CA ALA A 304 1.26 -4.34 4.44
C ALA A 304 0.41 -3.41 3.56
N THR A 305 1.06 -2.68 2.66
CA THR A 305 0.40 -2.04 1.51
C THR A 305 0.24 -3.06 0.39
N LEU A 306 -0.71 -3.99 0.58
CA LEU A 306 -0.85 -5.23 -0.18
C LEU A 306 -0.99 -5.04 -1.70
N HIS A 307 -1.71 -4.00 -2.15
CA HIS A 307 -1.90 -3.69 -3.58
C HIS A 307 -0.59 -3.41 -4.36
N ALA A 308 0.51 -3.18 -3.66
CA ALA A 308 1.82 -2.96 -4.28
C ALA A 308 2.54 -4.27 -4.65
N PHE A 309 2.00 -5.43 -4.24
CA PHE A 309 2.63 -6.73 -4.34
C PHE A 309 1.70 -7.76 -4.96
N GLN A 310 2.26 -8.83 -5.56
CA GLN A 310 1.53 -9.93 -6.21
C GLN A 310 0.43 -9.45 -7.18
N GLY A 311 0.77 -8.46 -8.03
CA GLY A 311 -0.13 -7.91 -9.02
C GLY A 311 -1.21 -6.96 -8.47
N TRP A 312 -1.95 -6.31 -9.37
CA TRP A 312 -2.93 -5.28 -9.01
C TRP A 312 -4.39 -5.76 -9.08
N ALA A 313 -4.62 -7.01 -9.55
CA ALA A 313 -5.93 -7.64 -9.44
C ALA A 313 -6.31 -7.98 -7.99
N ASP A 314 -5.36 -7.84 -7.05
CA ASP A 314 -5.55 -8.05 -5.60
C ASP A 314 -5.98 -9.48 -5.23
N LYS A 315 -5.55 -10.50 -5.98
CA LYS A 315 -5.92 -11.90 -5.72
C LYS A 315 -5.24 -12.48 -4.48
N PHE A 316 -4.08 -11.94 -4.10
CA PHE A 316 -3.23 -12.46 -3.02
C PHE A 316 -3.12 -11.50 -1.83
N LEU A 317 -4.16 -10.69 -1.55
CA LEU A 317 -4.23 -9.84 -0.34
C LEU A 317 -4.16 -10.67 0.96
N VAL A 318 -4.57 -11.92 0.89
CA VAL A 318 -4.37 -12.92 1.94
C VAL A 318 -3.59 -14.07 1.33
N THR A 319 -2.45 -14.43 1.93
CA THR A 319 -1.66 -15.58 1.47
C THR A 319 -2.51 -16.85 1.50
N PRO A 320 -2.65 -17.59 0.39
CA PRO A 320 -3.32 -18.88 0.37
C PRO A 320 -2.68 -19.89 1.32
N PRO A 321 -3.38 -20.95 1.75
CA PRO A 321 -2.81 -21.97 2.62
C PRO A 321 -1.55 -22.63 2.04
N GLN A 322 -1.45 -22.75 0.71
CA GLN A 322 -0.30 -23.34 0.01
C GLN A 322 0.84 -22.35 -0.25
N GLY A 323 0.73 -21.11 0.28
CA GLY A 323 1.67 -20.03 -0.03
C GLY A 323 1.53 -19.49 -1.45
N VAL A 324 2.46 -18.62 -1.82
CA VAL A 324 2.54 -18.00 -3.17
C VAL A 324 4.01 -18.04 -3.61
N ASP A 325 4.25 -18.50 -4.84
CA ASP A 325 5.46 -18.27 -5.64
C ASP A 325 5.08 -17.31 -6.77
N ASP A 326 5.47 -16.05 -6.64
CA ASP A 326 5.25 -15.00 -7.65
C ASP A 326 6.56 -14.76 -8.41
N ARG A 327 6.59 -15.11 -9.68
CA ARG A 327 7.70 -14.82 -10.61
C ARG A 327 7.28 -13.71 -11.54
N TYR A 328 8.04 -12.63 -11.58
CA TYR A 328 7.62 -11.47 -12.33
C TYR A 328 8.73 -10.82 -13.15
N ALA A 329 8.30 -10.13 -14.19
CA ALA A 329 9.09 -9.21 -14.97
C ALA A 329 8.41 -7.84 -14.99
N THR A 330 9.15 -6.76 -14.70
CA THR A 330 8.64 -5.39 -14.70
C THR A 330 9.51 -4.50 -15.58
N LEU A 331 8.88 -3.77 -16.49
CA LEU A 331 9.50 -2.72 -17.29
C LEU A 331 8.98 -1.37 -16.79
N GLU A 332 9.89 -0.50 -16.37
CA GLU A 332 9.62 0.87 -15.93
C GLU A 332 10.29 1.87 -16.85
N ALA A 333 9.63 2.98 -17.15
CA ALA A 333 10.20 4.08 -17.91
C ALA A 333 9.74 5.43 -17.35
N GLU A 334 10.67 6.41 -17.30
CA GLU A 334 10.33 7.79 -16.93
C GLU A 334 10.90 8.75 -17.98
N TRP A 335 10.04 9.50 -18.67
CA TRP A 335 10.42 10.43 -19.71
C TRP A 335 9.61 11.72 -19.64
N HIS A 336 10.29 12.86 -19.49
CA HIS A 336 9.65 14.19 -19.38
C HIS A 336 8.49 14.24 -18.36
N GLY A 337 8.66 13.58 -17.20
CA GLY A 337 7.67 13.52 -16.12
C GLY A 337 6.48 12.59 -16.39
N LEU A 338 6.48 11.88 -17.52
CA LEU A 338 5.59 10.76 -17.79
C LEU A 338 6.24 9.50 -17.22
N LYS A 339 5.54 8.79 -16.33
CA LYS A 339 5.98 7.50 -15.78
C LYS A 339 5.10 6.41 -16.33
N ALA A 340 5.71 5.38 -16.89
CA ALA A 340 5.04 4.19 -17.38
C ALA A 340 5.63 2.95 -16.70
N ALA A 341 4.78 1.98 -16.39
CA ALA A 341 5.21 0.67 -15.95
C ALA A 341 4.31 -0.40 -16.56
N ALA A 342 4.92 -1.55 -16.87
CA ALA A 342 4.20 -2.77 -17.25
C ALA A 342 4.84 -3.94 -16.53
N SER A 343 4.03 -4.86 -15.99
CA SER A 343 4.54 -6.08 -15.38
C SER A 343 3.74 -7.31 -15.84
N TYR A 344 4.43 -8.43 -15.86
CA TYR A 344 3.86 -9.75 -16.01
C TYR A 344 4.24 -10.57 -14.79
N HIS A 345 3.24 -11.24 -14.21
CA HIS A 345 3.38 -12.13 -13.06
C HIS A 345 2.92 -13.52 -13.45
N ASP A 346 3.66 -14.53 -13.02
CA ASP A 346 3.34 -15.96 -13.11
C ASP A 346 3.28 -16.51 -11.69
N TYR A 347 2.11 -17.00 -11.28
CA TYR A 347 1.83 -17.38 -9.91
C TYR A 347 1.69 -18.88 -9.75
N GLY A 348 2.35 -19.41 -8.73
CA GLY A 348 2.19 -20.78 -8.28
C GLY A 348 2.03 -20.88 -6.77
N ALA A 349 1.70 -22.08 -6.30
CA ALA A 349 1.76 -22.40 -4.88
C ALA A 349 3.22 -22.60 -4.44
N GLU A 350 3.62 -22.05 -3.28
CA GLU A 350 4.98 -22.24 -2.75
C GLU A 350 5.19 -23.67 -2.23
N ALA A 351 4.16 -24.25 -1.58
CA ALA A 351 4.26 -25.57 -0.93
C ALA A 351 3.88 -26.75 -1.82
N LEU A 352 3.28 -26.55 -2.99
CA LEU A 352 2.78 -27.59 -3.89
C LEU A 352 3.01 -27.19 -5.35
N ALA A 353 3.16 -28.18 -6.24
CA ALA A 353 3.20 -27.97 -7.68
C ALA A 353 1.77 -27.66 -8.20
N ARG A 354 1.26 -26.46 -7.92
CA ARG A 354 -0.06 -25.99 -8.37
C ARG A 354 0.08 -24.62 -9.01
N ASP A 355 -0.39 -24.50 -10.22
CA ASP A 355 -0.50 -23.25 -10.97
C ASP A 355 -1.68 -22.44 -10.44
N TYR A 356 -1.45 -21.14 -10.19
CA TYR A 356 -2.50 -20.20 -9.78
C TYR A 356 -2.99 -19.32 -10.93
N GLY A 357 -2.21 -19.21 -12.01
CA GLY A 357 -2.49 -18.36 -13.15
C GLY A 357 -1.47 -17.23 -13.29
N HIS A 358 -1.82 -16.25 -14.09
CA HIS A 358 -0.90 -15.15 -14.42
C HIS A 358 -1.64 -13.81 -14.49
N GLU A 359 -0.87 -12.71 -14.42
CA GLU A 359 -1.44 -11.37 -14.45
C GLU A 359 -0.58 -10.40 -15.27
N TRP A 360 -1.26 -9.60 -16.09
CA TRP A 360 -0.68 -8.44 -16.75
C TRP A 360 -1.10 -7.16 -16.04
N ASN A 361 -0.15 -6.27 -15.84
CA ASN A 361 -0.38 -4.95 -15.27
C ASN A 361 0.21 -3.86 -16.14
N ALA A 362 -0.46 -2.72 -16.24
CA ALA A 362 0.06 -1.53 -16.90
C ALA A 362 -0.35 -0.27 -16.15
N SER A 363 0.53 0.71 -16.07
CA SER A 363 0.22 2.03 -15.53
C SER A 363 0.89 3.15 -16.29
N LEU A 364 0.23 4.31 -16.29
CA LEU A 364 0.75 5.54 -16.86
C LEU A 364 0.38 6.70 -15.94
N SER A 365 1.36 7.49 -15.50
CA SER A 365 1.09 8.67 -14.68
C SER A 365 1.88 9.88 -15.14
N ARG A 366 1.32 11.06 -14.89
CA ARG A 366 1.98 12.33 -15.17
C ARG A 366 1.58 13.39 -14.15
N ARG A 367 2.58 14.13 -13.66
CA ARG A 367 2.35 15.37 -12.92
C ARG A 367 2.36 16.56 -13.87
N PHE A 368 1.41 17.47 -13.69
CA PHE A 368 1.30 18.69 -14.49
C PHE A 368 0.86 19.88 -13.63
N ALA A 369 1.18 21.09 -14.09
CA ALA A 369 0.90 22.34 -13.38
C ALA A 369 1.30 22.32 -11.88
N LYS A 370 2.35 21.56 -11.51
CA LYS A 370 2.91 21.38 -10.14
C LYS A 370 1.94 20.79 -9.10
N ARG A 371 0.62 20.89 -9.31
CA ARG A 371 -0.43 20.57 -8.33
C ARG A 371 -1.24 19.33 -8.68
N PHE A 372 -1.22 18.91 -9.94
CA PHE A 372 -2.07 17.85 -10.43
C PHE A 372 -1.25 16.61 -10.78
N GLU A 373 -1.82 15.45 -10.49
CA GLU A 373 -1.31 14.14 -10.94
C GLU A 373 -2.45 13.33 -11.54
N LEU A 374 -2.28 12.89 -12.78
CA LEU A 374 -3.20 11.95 -13.44
C LEU A 374 -2.52 10.59 -13.49
N LEU A 375 -3.26 9.54 -13.11
CA LEU A 375 -2.82 8.15 -13.15
C LEU A 375 -3.90 7.29 -13.79
N GLY A 376 -3.51 6.49 -14.80
CA GLY A 376 -4.28 5.36 -15.32
C GLY A 376 -3.58 4.06 -14.94
N LYS A 377 -4.35 3.02 -14.55
CA LYS A 377 -3.87 1.66 -14.28
C LYS A 377 -4.81 0.63 -14.89
N TYR A 378 -4.24 -0.53 -15.20
CA TYR A 378 -4.96 -1.70 -15.66
C TYR A 378 -4.34 -2.97 -15.10
N ALA A 379 -5.16 -3.96 -14.77
CA ALA A 379 -4.77 -5.31 -14.39
C ALA A 379 -5.68 -6.34 -15.06
N ASP A 380 -5.09 -7.45 -15.48
CA ASP A 380 -5.79 -8.58 -16.10
C ASP A 380 -5.21 -9.89 -15.56
N TYR A 381 -5.92 -10.48 -14.59
CA TYR A 381 -5.57 -11.76 -14.00
C TYR A 381 -6.35 -12.88 -14.68
N SER A 382 -5.63 -13.88 -15.19
CA SER A 382 -6.17 -15.11 -15.76
C SER A 382 -5.93 -16.25 -14.78
N ALA A 383 -7.01 -16.79 -14.25
CA ALA A 383 -6.98 -17.85 -13.24
C ALA A 383 -6.67 -19.23 -13.90
N SER A 384 -5.82 -20.02 -13.24
CA SER A 384 -5.60 -21.42 -13.60
C SER A 384 -6.07 -22.36 -12.47
N GLY A 385 -5.59 -22.19 -11.27
CA GLY A 385 -5.95 -23.04 -10.14
C GLY A 385 -6.33 -22.28 -8.87
N PHE A 386 -6.42 -20.94 -8.93
CA PHE A 386 -6.76 -20.09 -7.80
C PHE A 386 -7.61 -18.89 -8.21
N GLY A 387 -8.69 -18.63 -7.48
CA GLY A 387 -9.57 -17.50 -7.74
C GLY A 387 -10.36 -17.63 -9.04
N ALA A 388 -10.66 -16.50 -9.68
CA ALA A 388 -11.36 -16.38 -10.94
C ALA A 388 -10.73 -15.27 -11.77
N ASP A 389 -10.91 -15.31 -13.09
CA ASP A 389 -10.48 -14.27 -14.02
C ASP A 389 -10.97 -12.91 -13.52
N THR A 390 -10.07 -11.93 -13.50
CA THR A 390 -10.41 -10.62 -12.94
C THR A 390 -9.70 -9.52 -13.71
N ARG A 391 -10.48 -8.54 -14.15
CA ARG A 391 -10.01 -7.31 -14.79
C ARG A 391 -10.28 -6.13 -13.92
N LYS A 392 -9.30 -5.25 -13.80
CA LYS A 392 -9.46 -3.99 -13.07
C LYS A 392 -8.91 -2.83 -13.89
N ALA A 393 -9.59 -1.69 -13.83
CA ALA A 393 -9.13 -0.45 -14.45
C ALA A 393 -9.34 0.72 -13.50
N TRP A 394 -8.37 1.65 -13.51
CA TRP A 394 -8.43 2.85 -12.66
C TRP A 394 -8.07 4.10 -13.45
N LEU A 395 -8.77 5.18 -13.14
CA LEU A 395 -8.40 6.53 -13.53
C LEU A 395 -8.46 7.40 -12.29
N MET A 396 -7.36 8.09 -11.96
CA MET A 396 -7.26 8.88 -10.75
C MET A 396 -6.65 10.25 -11.04
N LEU A 397 -7.33 11.31 -10.60
CA LEU A 397 -6.83 12.68 -10.61
C LEU A 397 -6.64 13.16 -9.18
N THR A 398 -5.41 13.53 -8.83
CA THR A 398 -5.08 14.14 -7.53
C THR A 398 -4.71 15.61 -7.73
N ALA A 399 -5.26 16.49 -6.90
CA ALA A 399 -4.93 17.91 -6.85
C ALA A 399 -4.53 18.30 -5.43
N THR A 400 -3.41 19.03 -5.26
CA THR A 400 -2.90 19.46 -3.94
C THR A 400 -2.67 20.98 -3.94
N PHE A 401 -3.16 21.67 -2.90
CA PHE A 401 -3.16 23.13 -2.76
C PHE A 401 -2.56 23.57 -1.42
#